data_2137052abd2afab90427b0910f3dd663
#
_entry.id   2137052abd2afab90427b0910f3dd663
#
_cell.length_a   1.000
_cell.length_b   1.000
_cell.length_c   1.000
_cell.angle_alpha   90.00
_cell.angle_beta   90.00
_cell.angle_gamma   90.00
#
_symmetry.space_group_name_H-M   'P 1'
#
loop_
_entity.id
_entity.type
_entity.pdbx_description
1 polymer ?
#
loop_
_entity_poly.entity_id
_entity_poly.type
_entity_poly.pdbx_seq_one_letter_code
_entity_poly.pdbx_strand_id
1 'polypeptide(L)'
;MQTLRLVEALTAGGYHCVTVCYFEYDFPIVQMYEKAGSRVVCLSAYGRRPAGNRNVYRFLQRGLKRVVDEYRPKIAHIQYMAPGAMPIFILRRLGIKTIIATLHTDASIYRSLSLIRFLQKHTVKAFTCVTQAAEISFFGESRLYANDTQLKKRNHFTIYNCLSPRAEITDTALPAKTIGVVARLEHIKGADYIMPAFAKVLKQHPDCTLAIVGDGKEREAMQQQQKELGIADRNIQWHGTVPHSKLPELYRTMSIVWVPSRTEGFGLSAIEAMSQGRPVVASATGGLNEIVHNQKDGLLFATGDIDDLAHKTAALLDNPALLQTMKTNALDNARHFAFDEYKALILSLYNKLTSEAK
;
A
#
# COMPACT_ATOMS: atom_id res chain seq x y z
N MET A 1 -6.41 -0.29 3.63
CA MET A 1 -7.08 -0.71 2.37
C MET A 1 -6.66 -2.12 1.92
N GLN A 2 -5.39 -2.53 1.99
CA GLN A 2 -4.99 -3.87 1.48
C GLN A 2 -5.56 -5.05 2.27
N THR A 3 -5.76 -4.93 3.58
CA THR A 3 -6.49 -5.96 4.34
C THR A 3 -7.93 -6.15 3.82
N LEU A 4 -8.57 -5.07 3.34
CA LEU A 4 -9.88 -5.17 2.69
C LEU A 4 -9.79 -5.99 1.39
N ARG A 5 -8.75 -5.79 0.56
CA ARG A 5 -8.52 -6.59 -0.66
C ARG A 5 -8.35 -8.07 -0.36
N LEU A 6 -7.65 -8.38 0.73
CA LEU A 6 -7.54 -9.76 1.21
C LEU A 6 -8.92 -10.35 1.55
N VAL A 7 -9.75 -9.61 2.28
CA VAL A 7 -11.10 -10.06 2.62
C VAL A 7 -11.96 -10.24 1.37
N GLU A 8 -11.96 -9.27 0.46
CA GLU A 8 -12.68 -9.35 -0.83
C GLU A 8 -12.25 -10.57 -1.66
N ALA A 9 -10.95 -10.86 -1.71
CA ALA A 9 -10.42 -12.04 -2.41
C ALA A 9 -10.90 -13.35 -1.77
N LEU A 10 -10.86 -13.44 -0.45
CA LEU A 10 -11.23 -14.64 0.28
C LEU A 10 -12.75 -14.90 0.24
N THR A 11 -13.56 -13.88 0.44
CA THR A 11 -15.03 -14.02 0.38
C THR A 11 -15.51 -14.36 -1.03
N ALA A 12 -14.90 -13.76 -2.07
CA ALA A 12 -15.15 -14.15 -3.45
C ALA A 12 -14.73 -15.60 -3.76
N GLY A 13 -13.76 -16.15 -3.02
CA GLY A 13 -13.35 -17.55 -3.07
C GLY A 13 -14.16 -18.50 -2.19
N GLY A 14 -15.25 -18.03 -1.57
CA GLY A 14 -16.14 -18.83 -0.74
C GLY A 14 -15.65 -19.05 0.70
N TYR A 15 -14.63 -18.31 1.15
CA TYR A 15 -14.19 -18.37 2.55
C TYR A 15 -15.09 -17.50 3.45
N HIS A 16 -15.46 -18.04 4.62
CA HIS A 16 -16.10 -17.25 5.67
C HIS A 16 -15.04 -16.47 6.45
N CYS A 17 -15.12 -15.14 6.38
CA CYS A 17 -14.14 -14.26 6.99
C CYS A 17 -14.66 -13.60 8.28
N VAL A 18 -13.80 -13.53 9.28
CA VAL A 18 -13.99 -12.73 10.50
C VAL A 18 -12.83 -11.75 10.61
N THR A 19 -13.10 -10.47 10.46
CA THR A 19 -12.11 -9.41 10.61
C THR A 19 -12.08 -8.93 12.06
N VAL A 20 -10.92 -9.01 12.72
CA VAL A 20 -10.75 -8.63 14.12
C VAL A 20 -9.95 -7.34 14.22
N CYS A 21 -10.60 -6.25 14.62
CA CYS A 21 -9.97 -4.97 14.90
C CYS A 21 -9.56 -4.92 16.37
N TYR A 22 -8.27 -4.71 16.66
CA TYR A 22 -7.76 -4.79 18.04
C TYR A 22 -8.05 -3.53 18.86
N PHE A 23 -7.58 -2.38 18.38
CA PHE A 23 -7.60 -1.12 19.15
C PHE A 23 -8.22 0.03 18.37
N GLU A 24 -7.74 0.26 17.15
CA GLU A 24 -8.14 1.39 16.32
C GLU A 24 -9.04 0.88 15.19
N TYR A 25 -10.17 1.50 15.03
CA TYR A 25 -11.07 1.26 13.91
C TYR A 25 -11.89 2.53 13.65
N ASP A 26 -12.26 2.69 12.40
CA ASP A 26 -13.13 3.74 11.91
C ASP A 26 -14.41 3.08 11.37
N PHE A 27 -15.57 3.64 11.71
CA PHE A 27 -16.86 3.11 11.29
C PHE A 27 -16.98 2.93 9.77
N PRO A 28 -16.57 3.88 8.92
CA PRO A 28 -16.55 3.67 7.47
C PRO A 28 -15.74 2.44 7.05
N ILE A 29 -14.59 2.19 7.68
CA ILE A 29 -13.76 1.02 7.38
C ILE A 29 -14.44 -0.28 7.82
N VAL A 30 -15.08 -0.29 8.99
CA VAL A 30 -15.87 -1.43 9.47
C VAL A 30 -16.96 -1.80 8.45
N GLN A 31 -17.75 -0.81 8.00
CA GLN A 31 -18.78 -1.02 7.00
C GLN A 31 -18.23 -1.56 5.66
N MET A 32 -17.02 -1.15 5.28
CA MET A 32 -16.36 -1.68 4.07
C MET A 32 -16.06 -3.18 4.20
N TYR A 33 -15.57 -3.64 5.37
CA TYR A 33 -15.35 -5.07 5.62
C TYR A 33 -16.66 -5.87 5.64
N GLU A 34 -17.71 -5.32 6.25
CA GLU A 34 -19.03 -5.95 6.27
C GLU A 34 -19.63 -6.07 4.87
N LYS A 35 -19.55 -5.00 4.06
CA LYS A 35 -19.95 -5.02 2.64
C LYS A 35 -19.14 -6.00 1.79
N ALA A 36 -17.88 -6.28 2.18
CA ALA A 36 -17.06 -7.30 1.56
C ALA A 36 -17.41 -8.73 2.03
N GLY A 37 -18.43 -8.90 2.87
CA GLY A 37 -18.90 -10.20 3.35
C GLY A 37 -18.18 -10.75 4.58
N SER A 38 -17.39 -9.91 5.28
CA SER A 38 -16.74 -10.31 6.54
C SER A 38 -17.61 -9.99 7.75
N ARG A 39 -17.64 -10.85 8.74
CA ARG A 39 -18.04 -10.47 10.10
C ARG A 39 -16.95 -9.61 10.73
N VAL A 40 -17.31 -8.48 11.35
CA VAL A 40 -16.33 -7.61 12.00
C VAL A 40 -16.46 -7.66 13.52
N VAL A 41 -15.36 -7.91 14.21
CA VAL A 41 -15.28 -7.93 15.67
C VAL A 41 -14.29 -6.86 16.12
N CYS A 42 -14.79 -5.80 16.73
CA CYS A 42 -13.97 -4.76 17.38
C CYS A 42 -13.73 -5.16 18.84
N LEU A 43 -12.48 -5.41 19.22
CA LEU A 43 -12.15 -5.84 20.58
C LEU A 43 -12.25 -4.69 21.59
N SER A 44 -11.96 -3.46 21.17
CA SER A 44 -12.06 -2.26 22.00
C SER A 44 -13.32 -1.48 21.64
N ALA A 45 -14.20 -1.22 22.62
CA ALA A 45 -15.42 -0.44 22.39
C ALA A 45 -15.15 1.02 21.99
N TYR A 46 -13.99 1.58 22.34
CA TYR A 46 -13.65 2.99 22.16
C TYR A 46 -12.33 3.22 21.42
N GLY A 47 -11.80 2.21 20.72
CA GLY A 47 -10.55 2.33 19.99
C GLY A 47 -9.30 2.54 20.84
N ARG A 48 -9.36 2.34 22.16
CA ARG A 48 -8.26 2.64 23.08
C ARG A 48 -7.37 1.42 23.29
N ARG A 49 -6.07 1.60 23.07
CA ARG A 49 -5.05 0.61 23.39
C ARG A 49 -4.73 0.67 24.89
N PRO A 50 -4.76 -0.47 25.62
CA PRO A 50 -4.33 -0.52 27.02
C PRO A 50 -2.87 -0.12 27.19
N ALA A 51 -2.55 0.56 28.31
CA ALA A 51 -1.18 0.91 28.62
C ALA A 51 -0.36 -0.32 29.07
N GLY A 52 0.86 -0.42 28.56
CA GLY A 52 1.84 -1.46 28.92
C GLY A 52 1.58 -2.82 28.27
N ASN A 53 2.67 -3.52 27.94
CA ASN A 53 2.63 -4.78 27.19
C ASN A 53 1.84 -5.89 27.89
N ARG A 54 1.89 -5.97 29.23
CA ARG A 54 1.15 -6.98 30.02
C ARG A 54 -0.36 -6.81 29.90
N ASN A 55 -0.84 -5.58 29.93
CA ASN A 55 -2.27 -5.26 29.78
C ASN A 55 -2.72 -5.49 28.34
N VAL A 56 -1.92 -5.10 27.35
CA VAL A 56 -2.16 -5.40 25.93
C VAL A 56 -2.28 -6.91 25.73
N TYR A 57 -1.35 -7.70 26.26
CA TYR A 57 -1.39 -9.15 26.14
C TYR A 57 -2.69 -9.75 26.75
N ARG A 58 -3.06 -9.35 27.98
CA ARG A 58 -4.28 -9.82 28.64
C ARG A 58 -5.55 -9.42 27.88
N PHE A 59 -5.56 -8.21 27.35
CA PHE A 59 -6.67 -7.70 26.53
C PHE A 59 -6.84 -8.55 25.26
N LEU A 60 -5.77 -8.73 24.51
CA LEU A 60 -5.76 -9.54 23.29
C LEU A 60 -6.10 -11.00 23.58
N GLN A 61 -5.56 -11.58 24.65
CA GLN A 61 -5.85 -12.96 25.04
C GLN A 61 -7.34 -13.17 25.28
N ARG A 62 -8.00 -12.29 26.04
CA ARG A 62 -9.44 -12.37 26.31
C ARG A 62 -10.26 -12.17 25.04
N GLY A 63 -9.93 -11.17 24.24
CA GLY A 63 -10.65 -10.86 23.02
C GLY A 63 -10.52 -11.96 21.97
N LEU A 64 -9.29 -12.41 21.70
CA LEU A 64 -9.03 -13.46 20.71
C LEU A 64 -9.59 -14.83 21.18
N LYS A 65 -9.57 -15.13 22.50
CA LYS A 65 -10.21 -16.34 23.02
C LYS A 65 -11.70 -16.35 22.68
N ARG A 66 -12.42 -15.24 22.94
CA ARG A 66 -13.85 -15.12 22.61
C ARG A 66 -14.10 -15.35 21.11
N VAL A 67 -13.29 -14.73 20.23
CA VAL A 67 -13.40 -14.91 18.78
C VAL A 67 -13.16 -16.36 18.38
N VAL A 68 -12.13 -17.02 18.94
CA VAL A 68 -11.83 -18.42 18.63
C VAL A 68 -12.94 -19.36 19.12
N ASP A 69 -13.46 -19.15 20.33
CA ASP A 69 -14.54 -19.98 20.90
C ASP A 69 -15.83 -19.83 20.07
N GLU A 70 -16.17 -18.63 19.61
CA GLU A 70 -17.38 -18.32 18.86
C GLU A 70 -17.32 -18.80 17.40
N TYR A 71 -16.22 -18.42 16.70
CA TYR A 71 -16.13 -18.64 15.24
C TYR A 71 -15.33 -19.88 14.84
N ARG A 72 -14.55 -20.46 15.73
CA ARG A 72 -13.71 -21.66 15.52
C ARG A 72 -12.89 -21.60 14.20
N PRO A 73 -12.10 -20.53 13.99
CA PRO A 73 -11.39 -20.34 12.74
C PRO A 73 -10.34 -21.42 12.52
N LYS A 74 -10.24 -21.93 11.28
CA LYS A 74 -9.20 -22.89 10.87
C LYS A 74 -7.87 -22.21 10.55
N ILE A 75 -7.94 -20.97 10.03
CA ILE A 75 -6.79 -20.14 9.62
C ILE A 75 -6.89 -18.80 10.33
N ALA A 76 -5.77 -18.30 10.83
CA ALA A 76 -5.62 -16.93 11.27
C ALA A 76 -4.60 -16.22 10.40
N HIS A 77 -4.97 -15.09 9.80
CA HIS A 77 -4.09 -14.27 9.01
C HIS A 77 -3.83 -12.92 9.70
N ILE A 78 -2.61 -12.69 10.13
CA ILE A 78 -2.22 -11.52 10.90
C ILE A 78 -1.59 -10.51 9.96
N GLN A 79 -2.16 -9.30 9.95
CA GLN A 79 -1.65 -8.17 9.20
C GLN A 79 -0.75 -7.31 10.09
N TYR A 80 0.37 -6.81 9.56
CA TYR A 80 1.33 -5.92 10.25
C TYR A 80 2.03 -6.50 11.49
N MET A 81 1.79 -7.72 11.88
CA MET A 81 2.28 -8.33 13.13
C MET A 81 2.19 -7.42 14.38
N ALA A 82 1.26 -6.45 14.39
CA ALA A 82 1.06 -5.54 15.50
C ALA A 82 -0.05 -6.05 16.45
N PRO A 83 0.08 -5.80 17.76
CA PRO A 83 1.22 -5.24 18.47
C PRO A 83 2.32 -6.27 18.71
N GLY A 84 3.34 -6.23 17.91
CA GLY A 84 4.42 -7.22 17.91
C GLY A 84 3.91 -8.62 17.56
N ALA A 85 4.55 -9.67 18.09
CA ALA A 85 4.17 -11.04 17.83
C ALA A 85 3.08 -11.60 18.77
N MET A 86 2.52 -10.78 19.67
CA MET A 86 1.57 -11.24 20.70
C MET A 86 0.39 -12.00 20.13
N PRO A 87 -0.30 -11.55 19.06
CA PRO A 87 -1.43 -12.28 18.49
C PRO A 87 -1.04 -13.68 18.01
N ILE A 88 0.15 -13.86 17.44
CA ILE A 88 0.64 -15.17 16.97
C ILE A 88 0.76 -16.14 18.12
N PHE A 89 1.40 -15.75 19.23
CA PHE A 89 1.55 -16.60 20.40
C PHE A 89 0.21 -16.94 21.05
N ILE A 90 -0.70 -15.97 21.13
CA ILE A 90 -2.02 -16.18 21.72
C ILE A 90 -2.82 -17.17 20.86
N LEU A 91 -2.90 -16.95 19.57
CA LEU A 91 -3.66 -17.83 18.67
C LEU A 91 -3.09 -19.26 18.64
N ARG A 92 -1.76 -19.38 18.69
CA ARG A 92 -1.12 -20.70 18.79
C ARG A 92 -1.51 -21.43 20.07
N ARG A 93 -1.54 -20.73 21.21
CA ARG A 93 -2.00 -21.28 22.51
C ARG A 93 -3.49 -21.64 22.51
N LEU A 94 -4.31 -20.92 21.73
CA LEU A 94 -5.72 -21.21 21.55
C LEU A 94 -6.00 -22.34 20.53
N GLY A 95 -4.95 -23.03 20.05
CA GLY A 95 -5.08 -24.20 19.20
C GLY A 95 -5.13 -23.92 17.69
N ILE A 96 -4.95 -22.67 17.24
CA ILE A 96 -4.90 -22.37 15.81
C ILE A 96 -3.57 -22.86 15.24
N LYS A 97 -3.63 -23.87 14.37
CA LYS A 97 -2.44 -24.50 13.77
C LYS A 97 -1.95 -23.80 12.53
N THR A 98 -2.86 -23.23 11.74
CA THR A 98 -2.55 -22.53 10.49
C THR A 98 -2.58 -21.03 10.70
N ILE A 99 -1.40 -20.43 10.83
CA ILE A 99 -1.22 -18.98 11.01
C ILE A 99 -0.44 -18.44 9.82
N ILE A 100 -0.95 -17.38 9.20
CA ILE A 100 -0.31 -16.60 8.14
C ILE A 100 0.04 -15.24 8.74
N ALA A 101 1.19 -14.68 8.37
CA ALA A 101 1.57 -13.31 8.71
C ALA A 101 1.92 -12.53 7.46
N THR A 102 1.37 -11.32 7.30
CA THR A 102 1.73 -10.37 6.23
C THR A 102 2.34 -9.11 6.80
N LEU A 103 3.49 -8.71 6.25
CA LEU A 103 4.19 -7.47 6.57
C LEU A 103 4.06 -6.46 5.42
N HIS A 104 3.72 -5.23 5.79
CA HIS A 104 3.50 -4.12 4.86
C HIS A 104 4.63 -3.08 4.86
N THR A 105 5.68 -3.34 5.64
CA THR A 105 6.85 -2.46 5.82
C THR A 105 8.11 -3.30 5.85
N ASP A 106 9.26 -2.65 5.71
CA ASP A 106 10.56 -3.30 5.86
C ASP A 106 10.92 -3.61 7.33
N ALA A 107 12.05 -4.25 7.52
CA ALA A 107 12.52 -4.72 8.82
C ALA A 107 12.97 -3.62 9.77
N SER A 108 13.23 -2.39 9.29
CA SER A 108 13.81 -1.30 10.09
C SER A 108 12.94 -0.85 11.27
N ILE A 109 11.61 -1.03 11.14
CA ILE A 109 10.65 -0.66 12.19
C ILE A 109 10.54 -1.72 13.31
N TYR A 110 11.12 -2.89 13.13
CA TYR A 110 11.00 -4.01 14.08
C TYR A 110 12.24 -4.11 14.98
N ARG A 111 12.01 -4.18 16.29
CA ARG A 111 13.09 -4.25 17.29
C ARG A 111 13.87 -5.55 17.29
N SER A 112 13.27 -6.65 16.86
CA SER A 112 13.88 -7.99 16.93
C SER A 112 13.61 -8.80 15.69
N LEU A 113 14.56 -8.84 14.78
CA LEU A 113 14.54 -9.71 13.60
C LEU A 113 14.67 -11.19 13.97
N SER A 114 15.41 -11.50 15.04
CA SER A 114 15.57 -12.86 15.53
C SER A 114 14.24 -13.48 15.93
N LEU A 115 13.37 -12.71 16.60
CA LEU A 115 12.02 -13.16 16.96
C LEU A 115 11.18 -13.40 15.70
N ILE A 116 11.23 -12.52 14.72
CA ILE A 116 10.47 -12.65 13.47
C ILE A 116 10.91 -13.91 12.71
N ARG A 117 12.22 -14.13 12.56
CA ARG A 117 12.78 -15.32 11.91
C ARG A 117 12.44 -16.61 12.69
N PHE A 118 12.45 -16.55 14.02
CA PHE A 118 12.01 -17.67 14.84
C PHE A 118 10.52 -18.00 14.60
N LEU A 119 9.65 -17.00 14.60
CA LEU A 119 8.23 -17.18 14.32
C LEU A 119 7.97 -17.70 12.91
N GLN A 120 8.66 -17.16 11.91
CA GLN A 120 8.59 -17.65 10.54
C GLN A 120 8.95 -19.13 10.47
N LYS A 121 10.04 -19.54 11.12
CA LYS A 121 10.54 -20.92 11.04
C LYS A 121 9.68 -21.92 11.82
N HIS A 122 9.13 -21.53 12.99
CA HIS A 122 8.55 -22.47 13.93
C HIS A 122 7.05 -22.31 14.19
N THR A 123 6.45 -21.19 13.80
CA THR A 123 5.09 -20.87 14.24
C THR A 123 4.13 -20.58 13.10
N VAL A 124 4.52 -19.78 12.11
CA VAL A 124 3.64 -19.45 10.98
C VAL A 124 3.82 -20.47 9.85
N LYS A 125 2.73 -20.75 9.16
CA LYS A 125 2.74 -21.65 8.00
C LYS A 125 3.13 -20.90 6.71
N ALA A 126 2.81 -19.62 6.64
CA ALA A 126 3.21 -18.74 5.54
C ALA A 126 3.50 -17.34 6.08
N PHE A 127 4.59 -16.77 5.59
CA PHE A 127 5.01 -15.41 5.91
C PHE A 127 5.11 -14.60 4.61
N THR A 128 4.27 -13.61 4.44
CA THR A 128 4.21 -12.84 3.21
C THR A 128 4.70 -11.40 3.42
N CYS A 129 5.41 -10.88 2.44
CA CYS A 129 5.80 -9.47 2.35
C CYS A 129 5.14 -8.86 1.12
N VAL A 130 4.88 -7.56 1.17
CA VAL A 130 4.22 -6.84 0.07
C VAL A 130 5.20 -6.38 -1.00
N THR A 131 6.52 -6.48 -0.76
CA THR A 131 7.60 -6.18 -1.70
C THR A 131 8.77 -7.14 -1.49
N GLN A 132 9.55 -7.38 -2.53
CA GLN A 132 10.77 -8.19 -2.46
C GLN A 132 11.83 -7.51 -1.57
N ALA A 133 11.95 -6.18 -1.65
CA ALA A 133 12.83 -5.42 -0.76
C ALA A 133 12.48 -5.63 0.72
N ALA A 134 11.18 -5.62 1.06
CA ALA A 134 10.74 -5.94 2.41
C ALA A 134 11.12 -7.38 2.79
N GLU A 135 10.87 -8.37 1.93
CA GLU A 135 11.23 -9.76 2.18
C GLU A 135 12.74 -9.94 2.40
N ILE A 136 13.57 -9.33 1.54
CA ILE A 136 15.04 -9.33 1.69
C ILE A 136 15.46 -8.72 3.02
N SER A 137 14.83 -7.63 3.44
CA SER A 137 15.17 -6.97 4.71
C SER A 137 14.96 -7.87 5.94
N PHE A 138 13.98 -8.78 5.90
CA PHE A 138 13.71 -9.75 6.97
C PHE A 138 14.54 -11.01 6.86
N PHE A 139 14.70 -11.57 5.65
CA PHE A 139 15.20 -12.93 5.45
C PHE A 139 16.49 -13.01 4.64
N GLY A 140 16.97 -11.91 4.06
CA GLY A 140 18.19 -11.86 3.24
C GLY A 140 17.98 -12.29 1.78
N GLU A 141 16.81 -12.80 1.45
CA GLU A 141 16.44 -13.24 0.09
C GLU A 141 14.94 -13.02 -0.15
N SER A 142 14.53 -13.00 -1.40
CA SER A 142 13.13 -12.87 -1.78
C SER A 142 12.72 -13.84 -2.88
N ARG A 143 11.42 -14.12 -2.94
CA ARG A 143 10.80 -14.85 -4.04
C ARG A 143 9.34 -14.43 -4.19
N LEU A 144 8.94 -14.12 -5.40
CA LEU A 144 7.52 -13.96 -5.70
C LEU A 144 6.78 -15.29 -5.50
N TYR A 145 5.62 -15.21 -4.85
CA TYR A 145 4.74 -16.36 -4.72
C TYR A 145 4.19 -16.75 -6.09
N ALA A 146 4.22 -18.04 -6.36
CA ALA A 146 3.63 -18.62 -7.57
C ALA A 146 2.86 -19.90 -7.22
N ASN A 147 2.01 -20.36 -8.13
CA ASN A 147 1.17 -21.52 -7.91
C ASN A 147 1.95 -22.84 -7.72
N ASP A 148 3.19 -22.90 -8.13
CA ASP A 148 4.12 -24.04 -7.94
C ASP A 148 4.93 -23.93 -6.63
N THR A 149 4.79 -22.84 -5.86
CA THR A 149 5.52 -22.63 -4.60
C THR A 149 5.27 -23.76 -3.61
N GLN A 150 6.35 -24.41 -3.17
CA GLN A 150 6.31 -25.50 -2.18
C GLN A 150 6.51 -24.97 -0.76
N LEU A 151 5.42 -24.79 -0.02
CA LEU A 151 5.44 -24.17 1.32
C LEU A 151 6.31 -24.92 2.34
N LYS A 152 6.44 -26.25 2.20
CA LYS A 152 7.30 -27.07 3.07
C LYS A 152 8.80 -26.77 2.91
N LYS A 153 9.21 -26.35 1.70
CA LYS A 153 10.61 -25.98 1.42
C LYS A 153 10.91 -24.54 1.79
N ARG A 154 9.94 -23.64 1.56
CA ARG A 154 10.04 -22.21 1.83
C ARG A 154 8.69 -21.66 2.18
N ASN A 155 8.56 -21.05 3.34
CA ASN A 155 7.30 -20.50 3.83
C ASN A 155 7.30 -18.96 3.95
N HIS A 156 8.29 -18.26 3.38
CA HIS A 156 8.27 -16.80 3.21
C HIS A 156 8.39 -16.44 1.72
N PHE A 157 7.64 -15.44 1.30
CA PHE A 157 7.58 -14.99 -0.11
C PHE A 157 6.87 -13.65 -0.22
N THR A 158 7.03 -13.02 -1.37
CA THR A 158 6.37 -11.77 -1.72
C THR A 158 5.07 -12.04 -2.46
N ILE A 159 3.99 -11.40 -2.01
CA ILE A 159 2.74 -11.20 -2.76
C ILE A 159 2.51 -9.69 -2.81
N TYR A 160 2.57 -9.11 -3.99
CA TYR A 160 2.35 -7.68 -4.16
C TYR A 160 0.92 -7.29 -3.76
N ASN A 161 0.76 -6.07 -3.27
CA ASN A 161 -0.55 -5.45 -3.11
C ASN A 161 -1.21 -5.25 -4.48
N CYS A 162 -2.50 -5.01 -4.49
CA CYS A 162 -3.26 -4.87 -5.73
C CYS A 162 -4.13 -3.60 -5.76
N LEU A 163 -4.59 -3.30 -6.94
CA LEU A 163 -5.64 -2.32 -7.21
C LEU A 163 -6.97 -2.72 -6.55
N SER A 164 -7.91 -1.79 -6.52
CA SER A 164 -9.29 -2.09 -6.12
C SER A 164 -9.93 -3.07 -7.09
N PRO A 165 -10.78 -4.01 -6.65
CA PRO A 165 -11.56 -4.87 -7.56
C PRO A 165 -12.50 -4.07 -8.48
N ARG A 166 -12.74 -2.80 -8.16
CA ARG A 166 -13.52 -1.87 -9.00
C ARG A 166 -12.64 -0.90 -9.79
N ALA A 167 -11.31 -1.06 -9.73
CA ALA A 167 -10.41 -0.24 -10.53
C ALA A 167 -10.45 -0.71 -11.97
N GLU A 168 -10.89 0.17 -12.84
CA GLU A 168 -10.79 -0.04 -14.28
C GLU A 168 -9.43 0.46 -14.75
N ILE A 169 -8.74 -0.36 -15.52
CA ILE A 169 -7.53 0.06 -16.24
C ILE A 169 -8.02 0.76 -17.51
N THR A 170 -7.91 2.08 -17.54
CA THR A 170 -8.55 2.90 -18.56
C THR A 170 -7.54 3.69 -19.37
N ASP A 171 -7.56 3.48 -20.67
CA ASP A 171 -6.79 4.28 -21.63
C ASP A 171 -7.57 5.55 -21.98
N THR A 172 -7.18 6.68 -21.38
CA THR A 172 -7.74 8.00 -21.68
C THR A 172 -6.64 8.92 -22.21
N ALA A 173 -7.02 9.90 -23.01
CA ALA A 173 -6.08 10.91 -23.47
C ALA A 173 -5.35 11.59 -22.30
N LEU A 174 -4.09 11.96 -22.48
CA LEU A 174 -3.37 12.78 -21.52
C LEU A 174 -3.92 14.20 -21.58
N PRO A 175 -4.28 14.79 -20.43
CA PRO A 175 -4.71 16.18 -20.38
C PRO A 175 -3.53 17.12 -20.59
N ALA A 176 -3.81 18.42 -20.69
CA ALA A 176 -2.77 19.45 -20.69
C ALA A 176 -1.96 19.39 -19.38
N LYS A 177 -0.71 19.78 -19.44
CA LYS A 177 0.34 19.86 -18.40
C LYS A 177 -0.14 19.99 -16.95
N THR A 178 -0.77 18.94 -16.43
CA THR A 178 -1.21 18.85 -15.03
C THR A 178 -0.42 17.79 -14.29
N ILE A 179 0.33 18.20 -13.29
CA ILE A 179 1.05 17.31 -12.38
C ILE A 179 0.12 16.98 -11.22
N GLY A 180 0.01 15.70 -10.85
CA GLY A 180 -0.80 15.27 -9.72
C GLY A 180 0.03 14.78 -8.56
N VAL A 181 -0.46 15.01 -7.34
CA VAL A 181 0.00 14.35 -6.11
C VAL A 181 -1.20 13.79 -5.39
N VAL A 182 -1.20 12.48 -5.12
CA VAL A 182 -2.28 11.80 -4.38
C VAL A 182 -1.67 11.10 -3.18
N ALA A 183 -1.71 11.77 -2.03
CA ALA A 183 -1.07 11.29 -0.81
C ALA A 183 -1.62 11.96 0.46
N ARG A 184 -1.36 11.36 1.63
CA ARG A 184 -1.42 12.11 2.89
C ARG A 184 -0.30 13.16 2.89
N LEU A 185 -0.64 14.40 3.23
CA LEU A 185 0.34 15.49 3.28
C LEU A 185 1.16 15.39 4.57
N GLU A 186 2.13 14.49 4.57
CA GLU A 186 3.03 14.19 5.68
C GLU A 186 4.47 14.20 5.21
N HIS A 187 5.40 14.54 6.09
CA HIS A 187 6.83 14.56 5.81
C HIS A 187 7.35 13.26 5.21
N ILE A 188 6.87 12.11 5.69
CA ILE A 188 7.27 10.80 5.16
C ILE A 188 6.86 10.62 3.69
N LYS A 189 5.83 11.33 3.23
CA LYS A 189 5.36 11.33 1.84
C LYS A 189 6.05 12.40 0.97
N GLY A 190 7.05 13.10 1.52
CA GLY A 190 7.81 14.11 0.79
C GLY A 190 7.00 15.37 0.49
N ALA A 191 6.01 15.70 1.33
CA ALA A 191 5.14 16.87 1.13
C ALA A 191 5.93 18.17 0.97
N ASP A 192 7.03 18.31 1.67
CA ASP A 192 7.94 19.46 1.64
C ASP A 192 8.79 19.54 0.36
N TYR A 193 8.87 18.49 -0.46
CA TYR A 193 9.54 18.53 -1.77
C TYR A 193 8.66 19.15 -2.86
N ILE A 194 7.33 19.08 -2.70
CA ILE A 194 6.36 19.34 -3.78
C ILE A 194 6.43 20.79 -4.26
N MET A 195 6.31 21.76 -3.35
CA MET A 195 6.28 23.16 -3.74
C MET A 195 7.60 23.64 -4.34
N PRO A 196 8.78 23.33 -3.74
CA PRO A 196 10.06 23.71 -4.33
C PRO A 196 10.31 23.07 -5.70
N ALA A 197 9.94 21.79 -5.90
CA ALA A 197 10.05 21.15 -7.21
C ALA A 197 9.12 21.78 -8.23
N PHE A 198 7.87 22.06 -7.86
CA PHE A 198 6.90 22.67 -8.76
C PHE A 198 7.29 24.09 -9.18
N ALA A 199 7.83 24.90 -8.27
CA ALA A 199 8.37 26.22 -8.61
C ALA A 199 9.48 26.15 -9.67
N LYS A 200 10.31 25.08 -9.64
CA LYS A 200 11.34 24.86 -10.67
C LYS A 200 10.74 24.45 -12.02
N VAL A 201 9.71 23.61 -12.00
CA VAL A 201 8.96 23.23 -13.22
C VAL A 201 8.30 24.47 -13.85
N LEU A 202 7.66 25.34 -13.07
CA LEU A 202 7.00 26.53 -13.55
C LEU A 202 7.94 27.54 -14.27
N LYS A 203 9.24 27.53 -13.95
CA LYS A 203 10.21 28.37 -14.68
C LYS A 203 10.33 28.01 -16.17
N GLN A 204 10.12 26.75 -16.52
CA GLN A 204 10.18 26.22 -17.88
C GLN A 204 8.77 26.04 -18.48
N HIS A 205 7.79 25.72 -17.65
CA HIS A 205 6.40 25.46 -18.04
C HIS A 205 5.43 26.33 -17.24
N PRO A 206 5.32 27.64 -17.48
CA PRO A 206 4.49 28.55 -16.68
C PRO A 206 2.97 28.28 -16.81
N ASP A 207 2.58 27.50 -17.79
CA ASP A 207 1.22 27.00 -18.03
C ASP A 207 0.88 25.72 -17.29
N CYS A 208 1.85 25.14 -16.55
CA CYS A 208 1.64 23.91 -15.80
C CYS A 208 0.76 24.14 -14.56
N THR A 209 -0.05 23.15 -14.21
CA THR A 209 -0.84 23.12 -12.97
C THR A 209 -0.45 21.97 -12.08
N LEU A 210 -0.61 22.13 -10.77
CA LEU A 210 -0.38 21.11 -9.76
C LEU A 210 -1.71 20.79 -9.05
N ALA A 211 -2.19 19.55 -9.18
CA ALA A 211 -3.36 19.05 -8.50
C ALA A 211 -2.93 18.24 -7.25
N ILE A 212 -3.33 18.71 -6.07
CA ILE A 212 -2.99 18.09 -4.78
C ILE A 212 -4.24 17.45 -4.19
N VAL A 213 -4.24 16.12 -4.11
CA VAL A 213 -5.32 15.30 -3.57
C VAL A 213 -4.86 14.65 -2.27
N GLY A 214 -5.50 15.01 -1.18
CA GLY A 214 -5.19 14.56 0.16
C GLY A 214 -5.08 15.71 1.14
N ASP A 215 -4.86 15.36 2.40
CA ASP A 215 -4.71 16.29 3.51
C ASP A 215 -3.68 15.76 4.51
N GLY A 216 -3.22 16.59 5.43
CA GLY A 216 -2.27 16.21 6.46
C GLY A 216 -1.57 17.39 7.14
N LYS A 217 -0.66 17.04 8.04
CA LYS A 217 0.03 18.02 8.90
C LYS A 217 0.88 19.05 8.14
N GLU A 218 1.34 18.69 6.94
CA GLU A 218 2.19 19.56 6.11
C GLU A 218 1.40 20.55 5.24
N ARG A 219 0.06 20.48 5.23
CA ARG A 219 -0.76 21.31 4.34
C ARG A 219 -0.50 22.81 4.53
N GLU A 220 -0.54 23.29 5.76
CA GLU A 220 -0.35 24.71 6.06
C GLU A 220 1.07 25.17 5.66
N ALA A 221 2.09 24.35 5.95
CA ALA A 221 3.46 24.63 5.56
C ALA A 221 3.62 24.68 4.02
N MET A 222 2.96 23.77 3.30
CA MET A 222 2.96 23.79 1.82
C MET A 222 2.26 25.03 1.25
N GLN A 223 1.16 25.48 1.87
CA GLN A 223 0.48 26.72 1.45
C GLN A 223 1.32 27.97 1.75
N GLN A 224 2.09 27.95 2.82
CA GLN A 224 3.04 29.02 3.12
C GLN A 224 4.20 29.02 2.08
N GLN A 225 4.77 27.86 1.76
CA GLN A 225 5.78 27.71 0.71
C GLN A 225 5.26 28.17 -0.66
N GLN A 226 3.99 27.90 -1.01
CA GLN A 226 3.36 28.39 -2.24
C GLN A 226 3.50 29.91 -2.36
N LYS A 227 3.16 30.64 -1.27
CA LYS A 227 3.24 32.11 -1.23
C LYS A 227 4.69 32.61 -1.30
N GLU A 228 5.58 32.03 -0.52
CA GLU A 228 7.00 32.40 -0.46
C GLU A 228 7.71 32.19 -1.81
N LEU A 229 7.34 31.13 -2.55
CA LEU A 229 7.89 30.83 -3.87
C LEU A 229 7.19 31.59 -5.01
N GLY A 230 6.18 32.41 -4.69
CA GLY A 230 5.45 33.21 -5.68
C GLY A 230 4.61 32.36 -6.66
N ILE A 231 4.18 31.15 -6.26
CA ILE A 231 3.36 30.28 -7.10
C ILE A 231 1.92 30.78 -7.11
N ALA A 232 1.43 31.18 -8.28
CA ALA A 232 0.11 31.78 -8.42
C ALA A 232 -1.01 30.73 -8.14
N ASP A 233 -2.13 31.19 -7.56
CA ASP A 233 -3.26 30.32 -7.22
C ASP A 233 -3.82 29.57 -8.45
N ARG A 234 -3.79 30.20 -9.63
CA ARG A 234 -4.21 29.55 -10.89
C ARG A 234 -3.39 28.32 -11.26
N ASN A 235 -2.18 28.19 -10.74
CA ASN A 235 -1.30 27.04 -10.99
C ASN A 235 -1.48 25.90 -9.99
N ILE A 236 -2.30 26.05 -8.94
CA ILE A 236 -2.50 25.01 -7.92
C ILE A 236 -3.98 24.71 -7.70
N GLN A 237 -4.31 23.43 -7.61
CA GLN A 237 -5.64 22.92 -7.29
C GLN A 237 -5.57 22.09 -6.02
N TRP A 238 -6.10 22.61 -4.91
CA TRP A 238 -6.19 21.94 -3.64
C TRP A 238 -7.52 21.18 -3.53
N HIS A 239 -7.52 19.86 -3.70
CA HIS A 239 -8.73 19.02 -3.62
C HIS A 239 -9.07 18.57 -2.20
N GLY A 240 -8.10 18.59 -1.26
CA GLY A 240 -8.29 18.04 0.08
C GLY A 240 -8.51 16.52 0.06
N THR A 241 -9.08 16.00 1.13
CA THR A 241 -9.42 14.58 1.22
C THR A 241 -10.64 14.24 0.37
N VAL A 242 -10.50 13.27 -0.51
CA VAL A 242 -11.58 12.79 -1.38
C VAL A 242 -11.88 11.32 -1.15
N PRO A 243 -13.11 10.86 -1.37
CA PRO A 243 -13.42 9.43 -1.34
C PRO A 243 -12.60 8.65 -2.37
N HIS A 244 -12.12 7.46 -1.97
CA HIS A 244 -11.28 6.62 -2.85
C HIS A 244 -11.96 6.31 -4.21
N SER A 245 -13.30 6.23 -4.25
CA SER A 245 -14.07 6.02 -5.49
C SER A 245 -13.96 7.17 -6.50
N LYS A 246 -13.54 8.36 -6.07
CA LYS A 246 -13.35 9.53 -6.93
C LYS A 246 -11.92 9.66 -7.46
N LEU A 247 -10.96 8.91 -6.90
CA LEU A 247 -9.57 8.99 -7.33
C LEU A 247 -9.34 8.67 -8.82
N PRO A 248 -10.00 7.67 -9.45
CA PRO A 248 -9.82 7.42 -10.87
C PRO A 248 -10.17 8.63 -11.75
N GLU A 249 -11.25 9.36 -11.42
CA GLU A 249 -11.64 10.57 -12.14
C GLU A 249 -10.56 11.66 -12.02
N LEU A 250 -10.00 11.85 -10.82
CA LEU A 250 -8.94 12.82 -10.57
C LEU A 250 -7.63 12.44 -11.25
N TYR A 251 -7.21 11.18 -11.18
CA TYR A 251 -6.02 10.74 -11.92
C TYR A 251 -6.13 11.03 -13.42
N ARG A 252 -7.33 10.89 -14.01
CA ARG A 252 -7.56 11.20 -15.45
C ARG A 252 -7.39 12.67 -15.81
N THR A 253 -7.46 13.58 -14.84
CA THR A 253 -7.17 15.02 -15.07
C THR A 253 -5.67 15.35 -15.01
N MET A 254 -4.82 14.38 -14.65
CA MET A 254 -3.37 14.55 -14.50
C MET A 254 -2.65 14.00 -15.72
N SER A 255 -1.56 14.63 -16.14
CA SER A 255 -0.68 14.11 -17.19
C SER A 255 0.48 13.28 -16.64
N ILE A 256 0.97 13.65 -15.47
CA ILE A 256 2.08 13.02 -14.75
C ILE A 256 1.69 12.98 -13.27
N VAL A 257 2.05 11.92 -12.56
CA VAL A 257 1.81 11.82 -11.10
C VAL A 257 3.14 11.75 -10.36
N TRP A 258 3.31 12.60 -9.36
CA TRP A 258 4.45 12.55 -8.46
C TRP A 258 4.18 11.66 -7.24
N VAL A 259 5.15 10.82 -6.92
CA VAL A 259 5.17 10.03 -5.69
C VAL A 259 6.51 10.27 -4.96
N PRO A 260 6.68 11.44 -4.31
CA PRO A 260 7.97 11.89 -3.79
C PRO A 260 8.25 11.37 -2.39
N SER A 261 7.80 10.16 -2.05
CA SER A 261 7.92 9.59 -0.71
C SER A 261 9.36 9.42 -0.26
N ARG A 262 9.67 9.77 1.00
CA ARG A 262 10.96 9.43 1.64
C ARG A 262 11.08 7.94 1.92
N THR A 263 9.97 7.35 2.28
CA THR A 263 9.85 5.91 2.51
C THR A 263 8.51 5.43 2.01
N GLU A 264 8.51 4.35 1.24
CA GLU A 264 7.30 3.77 0.68
C GLU A 264 7.32 2.25 0.83
N GLY A 265 6.34 1.70 1.54
CA GLY A 265 6.25 0.25 1.73
C GLY A 265 5.88 -0.50 0.45
N PHE A 266 5.01 0.10 -0.37
CA PHE A 266 4.61 -0.48 -1.66
C PHE A 266 4.50 0.58 -2.76
N GLY A 267 3.60 1.56 -2.65
CA GLY A 267 3.36 2.59 -3.66
C GLY A 267 1.99 2.45 -4.35
N LEU A 268 0.93 2.33 -3.54
CA LEU A 268 -0.43 2.20 -4.09
C LEU A 268 -0.81 3.34 -5.03
N SER A 269 -0.46 4.59 -4.68
CA SER A 269 -0.75 5.74 -5.54
C SER A 269 -0.04 5.66 -6.90
N ALA A 270 1.12 5.01 -6.98
CA ALA A 270 1.80 4.78 -8.25
C ALA A 270 1.01 3.81 -9.13
N ILE A 271 0.60 2.64 -8.63
CA ILE A 271 -0.18 1.68 -9.43
C ILE A 271 -1.58 2.21 -9.77
N GLU A 272 -2.19 3.01 -8.89
CA GLU A 272 -3.47 3.68 -9.15
C GLU A 272 -3.33 4.70 -10.29
N ALA A 273 -2.27 5.52 -10.30
CA ALA A 273 -1.96 6.43 -11.38
C ALA A 273 -1.73 5.69 -12.70
N MET A 274 -0.89 4.64 -12.68
CA MET A 274 -0.58 3.82 -13.84
C MET A 274 -1.83 3.14 -14.41
N SER A 275 -2.78 2.72 -13.57
CA SER A 275 -4.05 2.11 -14.01
C SER A 275 -4.92 3.07 -14.82
N GLN A 276 -4.72 4.36 -14.67
CA GLN A 276 -5.37 5.41 -15.45
C GLN A 276 -4.48 5.95 -16.57
N GLY A 277 -3.38 5.24 -16.89
CA GLY A 277 -2.43 5.62 -17.92
C GLY A 277 -1.63 6.87 -17.57
N ARG A 278 -1.34 7.10 -16.29
CA ARG A 278 -0.54 8.27 -15.86
C ARG A 278 0.89 7.81 -15.55
N PRO A 279 1.88 8.23 -16.33
CA PRO A 279 3.28 8.03 -16.00
C PRO A 279 3.62 8.63 -14.64
N VAL A 280 4.48 7.95 -13.90
CA VAL A 280 4.83 8.34 -12.53
C VAL A 280 6.26 8.85 -12.48
N VAL A 281 6.49 9.97 -11.78
CA VAL A 281 7.83 10.39 -11.35
C VAL A 281 7.93 10.16 -9.85
N ALA A 282 8.69 9.14 -9.44
CA ALA A 282 8.71 8.64 -8.07
C ALA A 282 10.11 8.65 -7.47
N SER A 283 10.17 8.77 -6.14
CA SER A 283 11.43 8.57 -5.40
C SER A 283 11.94 7.15 -5.58
N ALA A 284 13.25 6.99 -5.76
CA ALA A 284 13.93 5.69 -5.78
C ALA A 284 14.01 5.10 -4.35
N THR A 285 12.87 4.68 -3.77
CA THR A 285 12.79 4.17 -2.41
C THR A 285 11.79 3.02 -2.26
N GLY A 286 12.11 2.04 -1.41
CA GLY A 286 11.23 0.94 -1.02
C GLY A 286 10.54 0.26 -2.20
N GLY A 287 9.24 0.06 -2.08
CA GLY A 287 8.43 -0.60 -3.12
C GLY A 287 8.35 0.14 -4.45
N LEU A 288 8.62 1.47 -4.48
CA LEU A 288 8.61 2.23 -5.74
C LEU A 288 9.68 1.74 -6.72
N ASN A 289 10.83 1.27 -6.22
CA ASN A 289 11.88 0.67 -7.06
C ASN A 289 11.44 -0.64 -7.76
N GLU A 290 10.43 -1.31 -7.22
CA GLU A 290 9.90 -2.55 -7.79
C GLU A 290 8.70 -2.30 -8.71
N ILE A 291 7.93 -1.24 -8.43
CA ILE A 291 6.70 -0.93 -9.16
C ILE A 291 6.97 -0.07 -10.39
N VAL A 292 7.88 0.91 -10.27
CA VAL A 292 8.19 1.84 -11.36
C VAL A 292 9.45 1.34 -12.09
N HIS A 293 9.28 0.89 -13.33
CA HIS A 293 10.41 0.54 -14.19
C HIS A 293 10.96 1.83 -14.83
N ASN A 294 12.08 2.30 -14.24
CA ASN A 294 12.70 3.56 -14.65
C ASN A 294 12.92 3.64 -16.17
N GLN A 295 12.57 4.77 -16.78
CA GLN A 295 12.63 5.06 -18.21
C GLN A 295 11.68 4.22 -19.09
N LYS A 296 10.85 3.34 -18.51
CA LYS A 296 9.91 2.52 -19.26
C LYS A 296 8.46 2.94 -19.02
N ASP A 297 7.98 2.90 -17.81
CA ASP A 297 6.60 3.23 -17.42
C ASP A 297 6.51 4.40 -16.44
N GLY A 298 7.64 4.98 -16.09
CA GLY A 298 7.82 6.15 -15.25
C GLY A 298 9.29 6.51 -15.09
N LEU A 299 9.57 7.49 -14.25
CA LEU A 299 10.92 7.91 -13.91
C LEU A 299 11.16 7.81 -12.41
N LEU A 300 12.33 7.30 -12.04
CA LEU A 300 12.77 7.29 -10.65
C LEU A 300 13.78 8.42 -10.43
N PHE A 301 13.59 9.24 -9.40
CA PHE A 301 14.52 10.26 -8.97
C PHE A 301 15.16 9.92 -7.62
N ALA A 302 16.36 10.46 -7.35
CA ALA A 302 17.03 10.24 -6.08
C ALA A 302 16.21 10.83 -4.92
N THR A 303 15.91 10.03 -3.90
CA THR A 303 15.06 10.46 -2.78
C THR A 303 15.61 11.73 -2.13
N GLY A 304 14.80 12.79 -2.08
CA GLY A 304 15.18 14.09 -1.54
C GLY A 304 15.78 15.05 -2.56
N ASP A 305 16.07 14.60 -3.78
CA ASP A 305 16.59 15.45 -4.83
C ASP A 305 15.45 16.17 -5.58
N ILE A 306 15.19 17.40 -5.12
CA ILE A 306 14.14 18.27 -5.67
C ILE A 306 14.47 18.70 -7.10
N ASP A 307 15.77 18.86 -7.43
CA ASP A 307 16.23 19.25 -8.75
C ASP A 307 16.02 18.12 -9.75
N ASP A 308 16.34 16.89 -9.39
CA ASP A 308 16.14 15.71 -10.22
C ASP A 308 14.64 15.45 -10.48
N LEU A 309 13.79 15.63 -9.45
CA LEU A 309 12.32 15.55 -9.60
C LEU A 309 11.81 16.58 -10.63
N ALA A 310 12.22 17.84 -10.50
CA ALA A 310 11.80 18.91 -11.40
C ALA A 310 12.33 18.70 -12.83
N HIS A 311 13.61 18.35 -12.97
CA HIS A 311 14.25 18.11 -14.27
C HIS A 311 13.59 16.94 -15.03
N LYS A 312 13.37 15.80 -14.36
CA LYS A 312 12.70 14.64 -14.97
C LYS A 312 11.27 14.95 -15.39
N THR A 313 10.58 15.77 -14.60
CA THR A 313 9.22 16.20 -14.94
C THR A 313 9.22 17.10 -16.17
N ALA A 314 10.11 18.10 -16.22
CA ALA A 314 10.25 18.99 -17.39
C ALA A 314 10.59 18.20 -18.66
N ALA A 315 11.54 17.25 -18.57
CA ALA A 315 11.91 16.40 -19.69
C ALA A 315 10.74 15.58 -20.27
N LEU A 316 9.80 15.10 -19.41
CA LEU A 316 8.59 14.45 -19.87
C LEU A 316 7.60 15.42 -20.51
N LEU A 317 7.45 16.63 -19.97
CA LEU A 317 6.57 17.66 -20.52
C LEU A 317 7.08 18.17 -21.88
N ASP A 318 8.39 18.17 -22.10
CA ASP A 318 9.03 18.57 -23.36
C ASP A 318 8.98 17.47 -24.42
N ASN A 319 8.68 16.23 -24.04
CA ASN A 319 8.66 15.10 -24.96
C ASN A 319 7.31 14.34 -24.95
N PRO A 320 6.29 14.88 -25.65
CA PRO A 320 4.97 14.23 -25.71
C PRO A 320 4.98 12.79 -26.24
N ALA A 321 5.91 12.45 -27.15
CA ALA A 321 6.04 11.11 -27.68
C ALA A 321 6.53 10.12 -26.60
N LEU A 322 7.52 10.50 -25.79
CA LEU A 322 8.00 9.73 -24.66
C LEU A 322 6.89 9.57 -23.59
N LEU A 323 6.20 10.66 -23.28
CA LEU A 323 5.09 10.66 -22.33
C LEU A 323 3.98 9.70 -22.77
N GLN A 324 3.63 9.68 -24.07
CA GLN A 324 2.65 8.76 -24.63
C GLN A 324 3.14 7.29 -24.58
N THR A 325 4.41 7.06 -24.86
CA THR A 325 5.02 5.70 -24.75
C THR A 325 4.98 5.21 -23.29
N MET A 326 5.38 6.06 -22.34
CA MET A 326 5.33 5.71 -20.91
C MET A 326 3.90 5.47 -20.42
N LYS A 327 2.91 6.23 -20.92
CA LYS A 327 1.49 5.98 -20.65
C LYS A 327 1.09 4.56 -21.02
N THR A 328 1.40 4.12 -22.22
CA THR A 328 1.08 2.76 -22.67
C THR A 328 1.74 1.70 -21.79
N ASN A 329 3.02 1.88 -21.51
CA ASN A 329 3.77 0.98 -20.63
C ASN A 329 3.23 0.98 -19.18
N ALA A 330 2.79 2.13 -18.67
CA ALA A 330 2.19 2.24 -17.34
C ALA A 330 0.88 1.45 -17.24
N LEU A 331 0.02 1.51 -18.27
CA LEU A 331 -1.20 0.71 -18.36
C LEU A 331 -0.89 -0.80 -18.37
N ASP A 332 0.11 -1.22 -19.15
CA ASP A 332 0.53 -2.62 -19.22
C ASP A 332 1.08 -3.11 -17.88
N ASN A 333 1.92 -2.28 -17.23
CA ASN A 333 2.44 -2.61 -15.89
C ASN A 333 1.33 -2.69 -14.85
N ALA A 334 0.35 -1.79 -14.87
CA ALA A 334 -0.77 -1.79 -13.92
C ALA A 334 -1.58 -3.10 -13.94
N ARG A 335 -1.63 -3.83 -15.07
CA ARG A 335 -2.32 -5.12 -15.18
C ARG A 335 -1.75 -6.19 -14.26
N HIS A 336 -0.45 -6.15 -13.99
CA HIS A 336 0.21 -7.06 -13.05
C HIS A 336 -0.25 -6.86 -11.60
N PHE A 337 -0.85 -5.72 -11.30
CA PHE A 337 -1.42 -5.39 -9.99
C PHE A 337 -2.95 -5.44 -9.97
N ALA A 338 -3.57 -6.06 -10.98
CA ALA A 338 -5.01 -6.25 -11.02
C ALA A 338 -5.50 -7.11 -9.85
N PHE A 339 -6.71 -6.83 -9.36
CA PHE A 339 -7.29 -7.57 -8.23
C PHE A 339 -7.44 -9.06 -8.52
N ASP A 340 -7.77 -9.45 -9.76
CA ASP A 340 -7.98 -10.86 -10.09
C ASP A 340 -6.68 -11.67 -10.02
N GLU A 341 -5.55 -11.10 -10.42
CA GLU A 341 -4.23 -11.71 -10.24
C GLU A 341 -3.91 -11.93 -8.76
N TYR A 342 -4.08 -10.90 -7.94
CA TYR A 342 -3.91 -11.00 -6.49
C TYR A 342 -4.85 -12.05 -5.88
N LYS A 343 -6.13 -12.04 -6.26
CA LYS A 343 -7.13 -13.00 -5.78
C LYS A 343 -6.72 -14.43 -6.10
N ALA A 344 -6.25 -14.70 -7.32
CA ALA A 344 -5.79 -16.01 -7.74
C ALA A 344 -4.63 -16.52 -6.86
N LEU A 345 -3.63 -15.66 -6.59
CA LEU A 345 -2.50 -16.00 -5.72
C LEU A 345 -2.93 -16.25 -4.28
N ILE A 346 -3.79 -15.41 -3.72
CA ILE A 346 -4.32 -15.57 -2.35
C ILE A 346 -5.11 -16.87 -2.22
N LEU A 347 -6.01 -17.14 -3.14
CA LEU A 347 -6.81 -18.38 -3.11
C LEU A 347 -5.93 -19.63 -3.27
N SER A 348 -4.93 -19.58 -4.15
CA SER A 348 -3.94 -20.65 -4.28
C SER A 348 -3.20 -20.91 -2.97
N LEU A 349 -2.74 -19.86 -2.27
CA LEU A 349 -2.07 -19.97 -0.97
C LEU A 349 -2.99 -20.63 0.07
N TYR A 350 -4.22 -20.13 0.18
CA TYR A 350 -5.16 -20.63 1.18
C TYR A 350 -5.59 -22.09 0.91
N ASN A 351 -5.81 -22.45 -0.35
CA ASN A 351 -6.15 -23.82 -0.74
C ASN A 351 -5.02 -24.80 -0.40
N LYS A 352 -3.75 -24.45 -0.62
CA LYS A 352 -2.60 -25.26 -0.21
C LYS A 352 -2.55 -25.45 1.30
N LEU A 353 -2.76 -24.37 2.07
CA LEU A 353 -2.72 -24.42 3.53
C LEU A 353 -3.91 -25.21 4.13
N THR A 354 -5.06 -25.24 3.46
CA THR A 354 -6.23 -26.03 3.89
C THR A 354 -6.09 -27.52 3.51
N SER A 355 -5.46 -27.85 2.39
CA SER A 355 -5.21 -29.23 1.98
C SER A 355 -4.14 -29.91 2.83
N GLU A 356 -3.13 -29.17 3.31
CA GLU A 356 -2.09 -29.69 4.23
C GLU A 356 -2.60 -29.83 5.68
N ALA A 357 -3.77 -29.28 6.00
CA ALA A 357 -4.38 -29.38 7.34
C ALA A 357 -5.31 -30.61 7.51
N LYS A 358 -5.58 -31.33 6.42
CA LYS A 358 -6.26 -32.64 6.42
C LYS A 358 -5.24 -33.75 6.56
#